data_bcb54a0c3e78f75e10d3b8208c426c50
#
_entry.id   bcb54a0c3e78f75e10d3b8208c426c50
#
_cell.length_a   1.000
_cell.length_b   1.000
_cell.length_c   1.000
_cell.angle_alpha   90.00
_cell.angle_beta   90.00
_cell.angle_gamma   90.00
#
_symmetry.space_group_name_H-M   'P 1'
#
loop_
_entity.id
_entity.type
_entity.pdbx_description
1 polymer ?
#
loop_
_entity_poly.entity_id
_entity_poly.type
_entity_poly.pdbx_seq_one_letter_code
_entity_poly.pdbx_strand_id
1 'polypeptide(L)'
;RIYSRACLDLVQRLNGHDGGSDLPVRAFSHVTGGGLAANLARVLPRGLMATVERDTWSLPPVFRLVGELGRVPQSDLERTLNLGVGMVAVVDPEVAAKSISVLVDAGIDAWEMGTIGALTDDAAAAGLDFVQGAKGVDGGAVLMRGQYAA
;
A
#
# COMPACT_ATOMS: atom_id res chain seq x y z
N ARG A 1 -12.02 -6.95 8.25
CA ARG A 1 -12.89 -6.19 7.31
C ARG A 1 -12.87 -6.87 5.94
N ILE A 2 -13.98 -6.83 5.20
CA ILE A 2 -14.10 -7.38 3.84
C ILE A 2 -14.07 -6.20 2.87
N TYR A 3 -13.12 -6.19 1.93
CA TYR A 3 -12.90 -5.09 0.98
C TYR A 3 -13.50 -5.31 -0.40
N SER A 4 -13.88 -6.55 -0.73
CA SER A 4 -14.26 -6.95 -2.11
C SER A 4 -15.31 -6.06 -2.74
N ARG A 5 -16.40 -5.75 -1.99
CA ARG A 5 -17.50 -4.92 -2.49
C ARG A 5 -17.04 -3.48 -2.78
N ALA A 6 -16.27 -2.88 -1.87
CA ALA A 6 -15.77 -1.51 -2.04
C ALA A 6 -14.75 -1.42 -3.19
N CYS A 7 -13.89 -2.42 -3.36
CA CYS A 7 -12.95 -2.47 -4.49
C CYS A 7 -13.68 -2.62 -5.82
N LEU A 8 -14.70 -3.49 -5.90
CA LEU A 8 -15.53 -3.64 -7.11
C LEU A 8 -16.28 -2.36 -7.44
N ASP A 9 -16.88 -1.70 -6.45
CA ASP A 9 -17.58 -0.43 -6.62
C ASP A 9 -16.63 0.67 -7.12
N LEU A 10 -15.42 0.73 -6.58
CA LEU A 10 -14.38 1.65 -7.03
C LEU A 10 -14.05 1.42 -8.53
N VAL A 11 -13.79 0.18 -8.92
CA VAL A 11 -13.51 -0.18 -10.31
C VAL A 11 -14.66 0.18 -11.22
N GLN A 12 -15.90 -0.18 -10.86
CA GLN A 12 -17.08 0.10 -11.68
C GLN A 12 -17.31 1.60 -11.90
N ARG A 13 -17.08 2.41 -10.85
CA ARG A 13 -17.30 3.87 -10.92
C ARG A 13 -16.21 4.61 -11.67
N LEU A 14 -14.97 4.14 -11.63
CA LEU A 14 -13.83 4.86 -12.20
C LEU A 14 -13.35 4.27 -13.52
N ASN A 15 -13.31 2.96 -13.66
CA ASN A 15 -12.88 2.29 -14.90
C ASN A 15 -14.03 2.15 -15.94
N GLY A 16 -15.28 2.36 -15.51
CA GLY A 16 -16.43 2.13 -16.37
C GLY A 16 -16.68 0.65 -16.70
N HIS A 17 -17.60 0.41 -17.65
CA HIS A 17 -17.98 -0.94 -18.06
C HIS A 17 -17.30 -1.38 -19.37
N ASP A 18 -16.66 -0.47 -20.08
CA ASP A 18 -16.24 -0.67 -21.48
C ASP A 18 -14.86 -1.31 -21.64
N GLY A 19 -14.17 -1.60 -20.52
CA GLY A 19 -12.90 -2.35 -20.53
C GLY A 19 -11.78 -1.74 -21.39
N GLY A 20 -11.76 -0.41 -21.51
CA GLY A 20 -10.73 0.32 -22.25
C GLY A 20 -9.32 0.00 -21.73
N SER A 21 -8.32 0.26 -22.55
CA SER A 21 -6.91 -0.02 -22.19
C SER A 21 -6.34 0.94 -21.13
N ASP A 22 -7.00 2.04 -20.88
CA ASP A 22 -6.59 3.08 -19.96
C ASP A 22 -7.53 3.14 -18.75
N LEU A 23 -7.25 2.27 -17.77
CA LEU A 23 -8.07 2.10 -16.58
C LEU A 23 -7.44 2.86 -15.42
N PRO A 24 -8.07 3.92 -14.88
CA PRO A 24 -7.48 4.74 -13.82
C PRO A 24 -7.29 3.99 -12.48
N VAL A 25 -8.04 2.93 -12.21
CA VAL A 25 -7.75 1.99 -11.10
C VAL A 25 -6.89 0.86 -11.66
N ARG A 26 -5.60 0.87 -11.32
CA ARG A 26 -4.56 0.02 -11.91
C ARG A 26 -4.40 -1.33 -11.23
N ALA A 27 -4.40 -1.33 -9.89
CA ALA A 27 -4.17 -2.55 -9.12
C ALA A 27 -4.70 -2.43 -7.69
N PHE A 28 -4.86 -3.58 -7.05
CA PHE A 28 -5.07 -3.70 -5.60
C PHE A 28 -4.02 -4.62 -4.98
N SER A 29 -3.52 -4.24 -3.81
CA SER A 29 -2.68 -5.08 -2.98
C SER A 29 -3.39 -5.37 -1.67
N HIS A 30 -3.73 -6.64 -1.42
CA HIS A 30 -4.26 -7.08 -0.14
C HIS A 30 -3.10 -7.33 0.82
N VAL A 31 -3.03 -6.54 1.88
CA VAL A 31 -1.95 -6.63 2.87
C VAL A 31 -2.25 -7.75 3.85
N THR A 32 -1.49 -8.82 3.74
CA THR A 32 -1.56 -10.03 4.57
C THR A 32 -0.21 -10.30 5.26
N GLY A 33 0.10 -11.55 5.59
CA GLY A 33 1.43 -11.91 6.11
C GLY A 33 2.55 -11.44 5.17
N GLY A 34 3.62 -10.92 5.76
CA GLY A 34 4.73 -10.30 5.05
C GLY A 34 4.68 -8.76 5.03
N GLY A 35 3.63 -8.17 5.62
CA GLY A 35 3.52 -6.73 5.79
C GLY A 35 3.16 -5.96 4.51
N LEU A 36 3.03 -4.64 4.65
CA LEU A 36 2.58 -3.77 3.57
C LEU A 36 3.55 -3.75 2.39
N ALA A 37 4.83 -3.49 2.64
CA ALA A 37 5.81 -3.28 1.59
C ALA A 37 5.97 -4.50 0.66
N ALA A 38 6.10 -5.71 1.22
CA ALA A 38 6.26 -6.93 0.43
C ALA A 38 4.99 -7.30 -0.36
N ASN A 39 3.80 -7.00 0.18
CA ASN A 39 2.56 -7.25 -0.54
C ASN A 39 2.36 -6.23 -1.68
N LEU A 40 2.68 -4.95 -1.45
CA LEU A 40 2.57 -3.91 -2.47
C LEU A 40 3.60 -4.12 -3.59
N ALA A 41 4.86 -4.40 -3.26
CA ALA A 41 5.91 -4.63 -4.25
C ALA A 41 5.57 -5.74 -5.26
N ARG A 42 4.78 -6.74 -4.86
CA ARG A 42 4.36 -7.85 -5.74
C ARG A 42 3.38 -7.46 -6.83
N VAL A 43 2.59 -6.42 -6.62
CA VAL A 43 1.58 -5.97 -7.61
C VAL A 43 2.11 -4.86 -8.51
N LEU A 44 3.28 -4.31 -8.20
CA LEU A 44 3.93 -3.30 -9.02
C LEU A 44 4.76 -3.95 -10.14
N PRO A 45 4.70 -3.43 -11.36
CA PRO A 45 5.59 -3.86 -12.45
C PRO A 45 7.07 -3.62 -12.12
N ARG A 46 7.94 -4.42 -12.73
CA ARG A 46 9.39 -4.22 -12.68
C ARG A 46 9.75 -2.80 -13.13
N GLY A 47 10.72 -2.19 -12.44
CA GLY A 47 11.18 -0.83 -12.73
C GLY A 47 10.32 0.28 -12.14
N LEU A 48 9.22 -0.07 -11.45
CA LEU A 48 8.44 0.88 -10.65
C LEU A 48 8.69 0.71 -9.17
N MET A 49 8.60 1.82 -8.44
CA MET A 49 8.74 1.88 -6.99
C MET A 49 7.62 2.71 -6.39
N ALA A 50 6.98 2.18 -5.35
CA ALA A 50 6.11 2.98 -4.49
C ALA A 50 6.96 3.60 -3.38
N THR A 51 6.80 4.90 -3.17
CA THR A 51 7.27 5.59 -1.97
C THR A 51 6.08 5.76 -1.04
N VAL A 52 6.16 5.13 0.14
CA VAL A 52 5.10 5.12 1.15
C VAL A 52 5.54 5.96 2.34
N GLU A 53 4.73 6.95 2.70
CA GLU A 53 5.00 7.88 3.79
C GLU A 53 4.31 7.39 5.07
N ARG A 54 5.08 6.96 6.08
CA ARG A 54 4.57 6.43 7.35
C ARG A 54 3.79 7.44 8.19
N ASP A 55 4.07 8.72 8.03
CA ASP A 55 3.41 9.80 8.77
C ASP A 55 1.97 10.06 8.32
N THR A 56 1.53 9.42 7.25
CA THR A 56 0.15 9.54 6.74
C THR A 56 -0.88 8.76 7.55
N TRP A 57 -0.46 7.91 8.49
CA TRP A 57 -1.38 7.24 9.44
C TRP A 57 -0.72 6.95 10.78
N SER A 58 -1.55 6.82 11.82
CA SER A 58 -1.14 6.39 13.15
C SER A 58 -1.28 4.88 13.28
N LEU A 59 -0.32 4.23 13.96
CA LEU A 59 -0.43 2.81 14.26
C LEU A 59 -1.61 2.53 15.19
N PRO A 60 -2.53 1.62 14.85
CA PRO A 60 -3.54 1.16 15.78
C PRO A 60 -2.90 0.67 17.09
N PRO A 61 -3.51 1.00 18.27
CA PRO A 61 -2.92 0.71 19.58
C PRO A 61 -2.49 -0.74 19.81
N VAL A 62 -3.20 -1.68 19.18
CA VAL A 62 -2.87 -3.11 19.29
C VAL A 62 -1.47 -3.43 18.78
N PHE A 63 -1.00 -2.77 17.71
CA PHE A 63 0.34 -3.02 17.17
C PHE A 63 1.45 -2.43 18.06
N ARG A 64 1.19 -1.27 18.67
CA ARG A 64 2.09 -0.70 19.69
C ARG A 64 2.20 -1.65 20.88
N LEU A 65 1.07 -2.15 21.39
CA LEU A 65 1.03 -3.09 22.50
C LEU A 65 1.83 -4.38 22.19
N VAL A 66 1.64 -4.96 21.00
CA VAL A 66 2.38 -6.16 20.57
C VAL A 66 3.87 -5.89 20.51
N GLY A 67 4.29 -4.74 19.97
CA GLY A 67 5.70 -4.35 19.92
C GLY A 67 6.31 -4.19 21.30
N GLU A 68 5.64 -3.50 22.21
CA GLU A 68 6.11 -3.24 23.56
C GLU A 68 6.18 -4.53 24.40
N LEU A 69 5.10 -5.29 24.48
CA LEU A 69 5.05 -6.53 25.26
C LEU A 69 5.96 -7.62 24.70
N GLY A 70 6.01 -7.74 23.38
CA GLY A 70 6.84 -8.71 22.67
C GLY A 70 8.30 -8.29 22.53
N ARG A 71 8.63 -7.03 22.84
CA ARG A 71 9.93 -6.41 22.55
C ARG A 71 10.37 -6.62 21.10
N VAL A 72 9.38 -6.47 20.19
CA VAL A 72 9.58 -6.71 18.76
C VAL A 72 10.05 -5.41 18.10
N PRO A 73 11.17 -5.42 17.38
CA PRO A 73 11.61 -4.25 16.62
C PRO A 73 10.54 -3.79 15.61
N GLN A 74 10.43 -2.49 15.38
CA GLN A 74 9.47 -1.90 14.45
C GLN A 74 9.58 -2.50 13.03
N SER A 75 10.82 -2.72 12.57
CA SER A 75 11.08 -3.34 11.26
C SER A 75 10.50 -4.77 11.14
N ASP A 76 10.48 -5.53 12.23
CA ASP A 76 9.93 -6.88 12.23
C ASP A 76 8.39 -6.87 12.26
N LEU A 77 7.80 -5.90 12.99
CA LEU A 77 6.35 -5.66 12.94
C LEU A 77 5.91 -5.32 11.51
N GLU A 78 6.61 -4.42 10.83
CA GLU A 78 6.33 -4.01 9.45
C GLU A 78 6.42 -5.14 8.44
N ARG A 79 7.35 -6.07 8.65
CA ARG A 79 7.55 -7.23 7.77
C ARG A 79 6.58 -8.37 8.03
N THR A 80 5.86 -8.31 9.14
CA THR A 80 4.98 -9.40 9.58
C THR A 80 3.52 -9.01 9.56
N LEU A 81 3.19 -7.80 10.00
CA LEU A 81 1.83 -7.33 10.24
C LEU A 81 1.43 -6.24 9.26
N ASN A 82 0.14 -6.05 9.10
CA ASN A 82 -0.40 -5.03 8.20
C ASN A 82 -0.41 -3.60 8.78
N LEU A 83 -0.14 -3.45 10.06
CA LEU A 83 -0.06 -2.20 10.81
C LEU A 83 -1.23 -1.22 10.58
N GLY A 84 -2.43 -1.76 10.36
CA GLY A 84 -3.66 -1.00 10.16
C GLY A 84 -4.06 -0.84 8.69
N VAL A 85 -3.18 -1.14 7.74
CA VAL A 85 -3.47 -1.07 6.30
C VAL A 85 -3.83 -2.44 5.77
N GLY A 86 -5.11 -2.68 5.50
CA GLY A 86 -5.56 -3.99 5.00
C GLY A 86 -5.61 -4.10 3.48
N MET A 87 -5.73 -2.97 2.77
CA MET A 87 -5.81 -2.94 1.31
C MET A 87 -5.15 -1.67 0.79
N VAL A 88 -4.40 -1.77 -0.30
CA VAL A 88 -3.86 -0.63 -1.05
C VAL A 88 -4.46 -0.65 -2.45
N ALA A 89 -5.01 0.49 -2.89
CA ALA A 89 -5.42 0.71 -4.27
C ALA A 89 -4.36 1.56 -4.97
N VAL A 90 -3.93 1.12 -6.13
CA VAL A 90 -3.05 1.88 -7.03
C VAL A 90 -3.94 2.53 -8.08
N VAL A 91 -3.93 3.85 -8.11
CA VAL A 91 -4.80 4.63 -9.00
C VAL A 91 -4.01 5.74 -9.67
N ASP A 92 -4.52 6.25 -10.78
CA ASP A 92 -3.95 7.43 -11.42
C ASP A 92 -4.12 8.67 -10.54
N PRO A 93 -3.17 9.61 -10.54
CA PRO A 93 -3.21 10.79 -9.68
C PRO A 93 -4.49 11.61 -9.83
N GLU A 94 -5.01 11.71 -11.05
CA GLU A 94 -6.21 12.50 -11.38
C GLU A 94 -7.49 11.97 -10.71
N VAL A 95 -7.53 10.69 -10.36
CA VAL A 95 -8.68 10.07 -9.71
C VAL A 95 -8.45 9.76 -8.22
N ALA A 96 -7.29 10.09 -7.65
CA ALA A 96 -6.94 9.75 -6.27
C ALA A 96 -7.97 10.31 -5.26
N ALA A 97 -8.28 11.59 -5.33
CA ALA A 97 -9.26 12.21 -4.44
C ALA A 97 -10.67 11.61 -4.58
N LYS A 98 -11.08 11.30 -5.83
CA LYS A 98 -12.37 10.65 -6.08
C LYS A 98 -12.39 9.21 -5.57
N SER A 99 -11.28 8.50 -5.68
CA SER A 99 -11.13 7.15 -5.14
C SER A 99 -11.30 7.12 -3.63
N ILE A 100 -10.68 8.06 -2.92
CA ILE A 100 -10.82 8.22 -1.47
C ILE A 100 -12.30 8.47 -1.12
N SER A 101 -12.97 9.41 -1.81
CA SER A 101 -14.39 9.68 -1.57
C SER A 101 -15.27 8.44 -1.73
N VAL A 102 -15.08 7.67 -2.81
CA VAL A 102 -15.84 6.43 -3.07
C VAL A 102 -15.64 5.40 -1.95
N LEU A 103 -14.41 5.25 -1.46
CA LEU A 103 -14.10 4.29 -0.39
C LEU A 103 -14.66 4.75 0.96
N VAL A 104 -14.59 6.05 1.28
CA VAL A 104 -15.15 6.63 2.50
C VAL A 104 -16.67 6.51 2.50
N ASP A 105 -17.34 6.78 1.38
CA ASP A 105 -18.79 6.58 1.24
C ASP A 105 -19.21 5.11 1.44
N ALA A 106 -18.31 4.17 1.11
CA ALA A 106 -18.50 2.74 1.38
C ALA A 106 -18.15 2.32 2.83
N GLY A 107 -17.86 3.29 3.71
CA GLY A 107 -17.52 3.07 5.14
C GLY A 107 -16.11 2.53 5.35
N ILE A 108 -15.18 2.77 4.42
CA ILE A 108 -13.77 2.41 4.54
C ILE A 108 -12.95 3.68 4.76
N ASP A 109 -12.21 3.73 5.87
CA ASP A 109 -11.22 4.78 6.07
C ASP A 109 -10.17 4.67 4.96
N ALA A 110 -10.01 5.72 4.17
CA ALA A 110 -9.10 5.76 3.03
C ALA A 110 -8.36 7.09 2.98
N TRP A 111 -7.09 7.04 2.61
CA TRP A 111 -6.22 8.21 2.49
C TRP A 111 -5.14 7.95 1.44
N GLU A 112 -4.49 9.02 0.97
CA GLU A 112 -3.29 8.91 0.15
C GLU A 112 -2.09 8.61 1.04
N MET A 113 -1.40 7.52 0.77
CA MET A 113 -0.28 7.06 1.59
C MET A 113 1.08 7.17 0.89
N GLY A 114 1.11 7.60 -0.36
CA GLY A 114 2.33 7.71 -1.11
C GLY A 114 2.11 7.74 -2.62
N THR A 115 3.20 7.68 -3.35
CA THR A 115 3.21 7.78 -4.82
C THR A 115 4.01 6.66 -5.45
N ILE A 116 3.79 6.43 -6.76
CA ILE A 116 4.54 5.47 -7.56
C ILE A 116 5.31 6.21 -8.65
N GLY A 117 6.58 5.87 -8.79
CA GLY A 117 7.49 6.41 -9.80
C GLY A 117 8.45 5.36 -10.34
N ALA A 118 9.40 5.79 -11.12
CA ALA A 118 10.48 4.92 -11.59
C ALA A 118 11.35 4.46 -10.41
N LEU A 119 11.77 3.19 -10.43
CA LEU A 119 12.76 2.69 -9.49
C LEU A 119 14.11 3.37 -9.77
N THR A 120 14.71 3.96 -8.75
CA THR A 120 16.02 4.61 -8.84
C THR A 120 17.12 3.70 -8.31
N ASP A 121 18.33 3.84 -8.85
CA ASP A 121 19.48 2.96 -8.50
C ASP A 121 19.94 3.14 -7.04
N ASP A 122 19.70 4.31 -6.43
CA ASP A 122 20.05 4.63 -5.06
C ASP A 122 19.02 4.18 -4.02
N ALA A 123 17.82 3.78 -4.46
CA ALA A 123 16.75 3.38 -3.55
C ALA A 123 17.15 2.21 -2.64
N ALA A 124 17.93 1.26 -3.15
CA ALA A 124 18.42 0.10 -2.40
C ALA A 124 19.34 0.49 -1.21
N ALA A 125 19.92 1.69 -1.22
CA ALA A 125 20.75 2.20 -0.13
C ALA A 125 19.95 2.48 1.15
N ALA A 126 18.62 2.54 1.08
CA ALA A 126 17.73 2.72 2.24
C ALA A 126 17.67 1.49 3.17
N GLY A 127 18.35 0.40 2.85
CA GLY A 127 18.48 -0.77 3.73
C GLY A 127 17.14 -1.43 4.04
N LEU A 128 16.76 -1.49 5.33
CA LEU A 128 15.54 -2.16 5.78
C LEU A 128 14.25 -1.49 5.31
N ASP A 129 14.31 -0.21 4.94
CA ASP A 129 13.17 0.56 4.44
C ASP A 129 12.89 0.29 2.95
N PHE A 130 13.80 -0.38 2.26
CA PHE A 130 13.63 -0.78 0.87
C PHE A 130 13.25 -2.27 0.77
N VAL A 131 12.17 -2.55 0.06
CA VAL A 131 11.69 -3.91 -0.19
C VAL A 131 11.45 -4.09 -1.68
N GLN A 132 12.19 -5.01 -2.29
CA GLN A 132 11.97 -5.41 -3.67
C GLN A 132 11.08 -6.65 -3.71
N GLY A 133 10.14 -6.69 -4.64
CA GLY A 133 9.25 -7.83 -4.83
C GLY A 133 10.04 -9.08 -5.17
N ALA A 134 9.94 -10.09 -4.29
CA ALA A 134 10.54 -11.40 -4.48
C ALA A 134 9.42 -12.45 -4.41
N LYS A 135 9.56 -13.53 -5.10
CA LYS A 135 8.77 -14.77 -5.18
C LYS A 135 8.27 -15.04 -6.60
N GLY A 136 9.22 -15.28 -7.51
CA GLY A 136 8.91 -15.82 -8.84
C GLY A 136 8.15 -14.87 -9.77
N VAL A 137 7.97 -13.63 -9.37
CA VAL A 137 7.40 -12.54 -10.17
C VAL A 137 8.41 -11.41 -10.19
N ASP A 138 8.68 -10.87 -11.36
CA ASP A 138 9.47 -9.66 -11.53
C ASP A 138 8.67 -8.45 -10.99
N GLY A 139 8.52 -8.37 -9.67
CA GLY A 139 7.82 -7.28 -9.01
C GLY A 139 8.64 -6.00 -8.98
N GLY A 140 7.96 -4.88 -8.73
CA GLY A 140 8.57 -3.60 -8.45
C GLY A 140 9.16 -3.53 -7.05
N ALA A 141 9.33 -2.32 -6.53
CA ALA A 141 9.88 -2.08 -5.20
C ALA A 141 8.98 -1.16 -4.37
N VAL A 142 9.22 -1.16 -3.06
CA VAL A 142 8.61 -0.22 -2.11
C VAL A 142 9.70 0.38 -1.24
N LEU A 143 9.66 1.70 -1.10
CA LEU A 143 10.48 2.47 -0.18
C LEU A 143 9.57 3.05 0.91
N MET A 144 9.80 2.67 2.16
CA MET A 144 9.09 3.20 3.33
C MET A 144 9.83 4.41 3.87
N ARG A 145 9.17 5.58 4.01
CA ARG A 145 9.78 6.83 4.46
C ARG A 145 9.12 7.37 5.72
N GLY A 146 9.85 8.22 6.44
CA GLY A 146 9.35 8.89 7.62
C GLY A 146 9.11 7.95 8.81
N GLN A 147 8.31 8.42 9.77
CA GLN A 147 7.90 7.68 10.96
C GLN A 147 6.38 7.80 11.12
N TYR A 148 5.77 6.81 11.77
CA TYR A 148 4.32 6.82 11.98
C TYR A 148 3.89 8.03 12.81
N ALA A 149 2.73 8.57 12.45
CA ALA A 149 2.11 9.64 13.22
C ALA A 149 1.86 9.18 14.67
N ALA A 150 1.95 10.12 15.61
CA ALA A 150 1.79 9.89 17.05
C ALA A 150 0.38 9.41 17.42
#